data_0d38717ec0d60970f9b152e696cdbdb2
#
_entry.id   0d38717ec0d60970f9b152e696cdbdb2
#
_cell.length_a   1.000
_cell.length_b   1.000
_cell.length_c   1.000
_cell.angle_alpha   90.00
_cell.angle_beta   90.00
_cell.angle_gamma   90.00
#
_symmetry.space_group_name_H-M   'P 1'
#
loop_
_entity.id
_entity.type
_entity.pdbx_description
1 polymer ?
#
loop_
_entity_poly.entity_id
_entity_poly.type
_entity_poly.pdbx_seq_one_letter_code
_entity_poly.pdbx_strand_id
1 'polypeptide(L)'
;MYTNVVYFNHSKGKAAKNNADKAKTLVCGKVKNDIKIRRTKIMSKFVCSVCGYVYEGEAAPKECPICHAPAEKFNKVEETAITWADEHKVGVAEGLDEEVVAGLRENFNGECSEVCMYLAMARVAYREGYPEVGMYYEKAAYEEAEHAAKFAELLGEVVTPSTKKNLEMRYMAENGACEGKLKLAKRAKELGYDAIHDTVHEMAKDEARHGCGFKGLLDRYFANK
;
A
#
# COMPACT_ATOMS: atom_id res chain seq x y z
N MET A 1 8.21 30.68 -8.40
CA MET A 1 8.11 30.96 -6.97
C MET A 1 6.86 30.24 -6.43
N TYR A 2 6.96 28.95 -6.15
CA TYR A 2 5.95 28.16 -5.43
C TYR A 2 6.70 27.23 -4.49
N THR A 3 6.96 27.71 -3.29
CA THR A 3 7.46 26.91 -2.19
C THR A 3 6.45 27.02 -1.07
N ASN A 4 5.70 25.94 -0.86
CA ASN A 4 5.15 25.56 0.44
C ASN A 4 4.65 24.11 0.37
N VAL A 5 5.60 23.19 0.47
CA VAL A 5 5.32 21.80 0.78
C VAL A 5 5.20 21.70 2.30
N VAL A 6 4.03 21.37 2.78
CA VAL A 6 3.76 21.19 4.22
C VAL A 6 4.35 19.84 4.65
N TYR A 7 5.53 19.86 5.27
CA TYR A 7 6.06 18.73 6.01
C TYR A 7 5.29 18.57 7.31
N PHE A 8 4.69 17.40 7.52
CA PHE A 8 4.17 17.02 8.83
C PHE A 8 5.34 16.74 9.78
N ASN A 9 5.69 17.73 10.57
CA ASN A 9 6.69 17.62 11.62
C ASN A 9 6.05 16.93 12.84
N HIS A 10 6.58 15.79 13.25
CA HIS A 10 6.20 15.10 14.49
C HIS A 10 6.76 15.87 15.70
N SER A 11 6.04 16.87 16.20
CA SER A 11 6.31 17.46 17.52
C SER A 11 5.39 16.85 18.56
N LYS A 12 5.99 16.22 19.56
CA LYS A 12 5.38 15.73 20.80
C LYS A 12 4.69 16.88 21.54
N GLY A 13 3.37 16.85 21.65
CA GLY A 13 2.55 17.81 22.39
C GLY A 13 1.61 17.09 23.36
N LYS A 14 1.68 17.52 24.61
CA LYS A 14 1.05 16.99 25.83
C LYS A 14 -0.49 16.91 25.75
N ALA A 15 -1.01 15.90 26.45
CA ALA A 15 -2.42 15.67 26.72
C ALA A 15 -3.17 16.90 27.25
N ALA A 16 -4.31 17.21 26.66
CA ALA A 16 -5.38 17.98 27.27
C ALA A 16 -6.66 17.15 27.25
N LYS A 17 -7.22 16.94 28.46
CA LYS A 17 -8.47 16.24 28.71
C LYS A 17 -9.68 17.14 28.42
N ASN A 18 -10.78 16.45 28.06
CA ASN A 18 -12.20 16.85 28.16
C ASN A 18 -12.79 17.75 27.04
N ASN A 19 -13.60 17.18 26.16
CA ASN A 19 -15.06 17.13 26.28
C ASN A 19 -15.66 16.27 25.14
N ALA A 20 -16.30 15.19 25.54
CA ALA A 20 -17.12 14.37 24.67
C ALA A 20 -18.48 15.06 24.50
N ASP A 21 -18.88 15.33 23.25
CA ASP A 21 -20.30 15.28 22.91
C ASP A 21 -20.50 15.00 21.41
N LYS A 22 -21.03 13.80 21.16
CA LYS A 22 -21.90 13.39 20.05
C LYS A 22 -21.49 13.72 18.61
N ALA A 23 -20.36 13.16 18.15
CA ALA A 23 -20.29 12.76 16.76
C ALA A 23 -20.85 11.32 16.67
N LYS A 24 -21.93 11.10 15.92
CA LYS A 24 -22.43 9.76 15.59
C LYS A 24 -21.33 9.03 14.82
N THR A 25 -20.63 8.15 15.52
CA THR A 25 -19.68 7.19 14.95
C THR A 25 -20.45 6.33 13.94
N LEU A 26 -20.09 6.46 12.65
CA LEU A 26 -20.47 5.49 11.63
C LEU A 26 -19.73 4.19 11.99
N VAL A 27 -20.41 3.30 12.70
CA VAL A 27 -19.90 2.00 13.10
C VAL A 27 -19.74 1.16 11.84
N CYS A 28 -18.50 0.87 11.47
CA CYS A 28 -18.16 -0.09 10.45
C CYS A 28 -18.74 -1.46 10.84
N GLY A 29 -19.81 -1.87 10.15
CA GLY A 29 -20.54 -3.09 10.45
C GLY A 29 -19.63 -4.32 10.39
N LYS A 30 -19.70 -5.18 11.41
CA LYS A 30 -19.00 -6.48 11.43
C LYS A 30 -19.57 -7.39 10.34
N VAL A 31 -18.85 -7.51 9.23
CA VAL A 31 -19.12 -8.57 8.25
C VAL A 31 -18.46 -9.85 8.78
N LYS A 32 -19.27 -10.76 9.32
CA LYS A 32 -18.81 -12.12 9.64
C LYS A 32 -18.80 -12.93 8.35
N ASN A 33 -17.61 -13.12 7.77
CA ASN A 33 -17.41 -14.14 6.75
C ASN A 33 -16.41 -15.17 7.28
N ASP A 34 -16.93 -16.33 7.69
CA ASP A 34 -16.13 -17.52 8.03
C ASP A 34 -15.57 -18.14 6.74
N ILE A 35 -14.47 -17.62 6.23
CA ILE A 35 -13.68 -18.33 5.22
C ILE A 35 -12.61 -19.13 5.95
N LYS A 36 -12.86 -20.42 6.11
CA LYS A 36 -11.89 -21.42 6.60
C LYS A 36 -10.78 -21.57 5.57
N ILE A 37 -9.68 -20.82 5.72
CA ILE A 37 -8.46 -21.04 4.92
C ILE A 37 -7.88 -22.39 5.36
N ARG A 38 -8.02 -23.42 4.50
CA ARG A 38 -7.30 -24.69 4.68
C ARG A 38 -5.80 -24.39 4.58
N ARG A 39 -5.05 -24.57 5.68
CA ARG A 39 -3.59 -24.64 5.63
C ARG A 39 -3.20 -25.77 4.68
N THR A 40 -2.69 -25.46 3.52
CA THR A 40 -2.02 -26.42 2.65
C THR A 40 -0.76 -26.88 3.39
N LYS A 41 -0.70 -28.19 3.71
CA LYS A 41 0.51 -28.80 4.27
C LYS A 41 1.64 -28.62 3.27
N ILE A 42 2.77 -28.07 3.74
CA ILE A 42 3.97 -27.92 2.91
C ILE A 42 4.55 -29.32 2.72
N MET A 43 4.47 -29.84 1.50
CA MET A 43 5.09 -31.12 1.11
C MET A 43 6.51 -30.86 0.66
N SER A 44 7.48 -31.56 1.24
CA SER A 44 8.88 -31.51 0.81
C SER A 44 9.19 -32.63 -0.19
N LYS A 45 10.14 -32.39 -1.11
CA LYS A 45 10.64 -33.39 -2.05
C LYS A 45 11.89 -34.05 -1.48
N PHE A 46 11.94 -35.36 -1.60
CA PHE A 46 13.08 -36.17 -1.17
C PHE A 46 13.54 -37.03 -2.35
N VAL A 47 14.83 -37.06 -2.64
CA VAL A 47 15.42 -37.80 -3.75
C VAL A 47 16.26 -38.95 -3.18
N CYS A 48 15.98 -40.19 -3.60
CA CYS A 48 16.81 -41.33 -3.27
C CYS A 48 18.17 -41.22 -3.96
N SER A 49 19.25 -41.20 -3.18
CA SER A 49 20.62 -41.09 -3.69
C SER A 49 21.12 -42.36 -4.41
N VAL A 50 20.37 -43.45 -4.31
CA VAL A 50 20.74 -44.75 -4.94
C VAL A 50 20.13 -44.86 -6.34
N CYS A 51 18.84 -44.55 -6.50
CA CYS A 51 18.12 -44.79 -7.77
C CYS A 51 17.48 -43.54 -8.37
N GLY A 52 17.57 -42.36 -7.72
CA GLY A 52 16.99 -41.12 -8.21
C GLY A 52 15.48 -40.98 -8.03
N TYR A 53 14.80 -41.94 -7.39
CA TYR A 53 13.36 -41.83 -7.14
C TYR A 53 13.03 -40.60 -6.31
N VAL A 54 12.01 -39.85 -6.74
CA VAL A 54 11.54 -38.63 -6.07
C VAL A 54 10.26 -38.96 -5.29
N TYR A 55 10.28 -38.65 -4.00
CA TYR A 55 9.15 -38.78 -3.09
C TYR A 55 8.71 -37.41 -2.59
N GLU A 56 7.39 -37.18 -2.56
CA GLU A 56 6.81 -35.96 -2.00
C GLU A 56 6.07 -36.28 -0.71
N GLY A 57 6.48 -35.65 0.40
CA GLY A 57 5.88 -35.94 1.71
C GLY A 57 6.40 -34.97 2.80
N GLU A 58 5.89 -35.17 4.02
CA GLU A 58 6.33 -34.40 5.21
C GLU A 58 7.74 -34.82 5.69
N ALA A 59 8.09 -36.09 5.45
CA ALA A 59 9.39 -36.66 5.78
C ALA A 59 9.76 -37.72 4.73
N ALA A 60 11.05 -38.08 4.65
CA ALA A 60 11.49 -39.18 3.79
C ALA A 60 10.74 -40.49 4.11
N PRO A 61 10.42 -41.33 3.10
CA PRO A 61 9.80 -42.63 3.34
C PRO A 61 10.79 -43.54 4.08
N LYS A 62 10.29 -44.51 4.84
CA LYS A 62 11.14 -45.46 5.59
C LYS A 62 12.06 -46.26 4.67
N GLU A 63 11.60 -46.54 3.46
CA GLU A 63 12.27 -47.34 2.46
C GLU A 63 11.88 -46.86 1.07
N CYS A 64 12.83 -46.89 0.14
CA CYS A 64 12.59 -46.54 -1.24
C CYS A 64 11.70 -47.59 -1.93
N PRO A 65 10.58 -47.24 -2.53
CA PRO A 65 9.68 -48.22 -3.16
C PRO A 65 10.27 -48.84 -4.43
N ILE A 66 11.40 -48.29 -4.96
CA ILE A 66 12.02 -48.76 -6.19
C ILE A 66 13.24 -49.65 -5.91
N CYS A 67 14.14 -49.24 -5.01
CA CYS A 67 15.43 -49.93 -4.81
C CYS A 67 15.63 -50.41 -3.38
N HIS A 68 14.62 -50.27 -2.53
CA HIS A 68 14.62 -50.71 -1.12
C HIS A 68 15.71 -50.06 -0.26
N ALA A 69 16.29 -48.93 -0.70
CA ALA A 69 17.24 -48.20 0.09
C ALA A 69 16.53 -47.56 1.32
N PRO A 70 17.19 -47.54 2.51
CA PRO A 70 16.60 -47.01 3.72
C PRO A 70 16.48 -45.46 3.67
N ALA A 71 15.68 -44.90 4.61
CA ALA A 71 15.35 -43.45 4.67
C ALA A 71 16.58 -42.52 4.65
N GLU A 72 17.70 -42.98 5.23
CA GLU A 72 18.97 -42.20 5.28
C GLU A 72 19.60 -41.94 3.89
N LYS A 73 19.13 -42.66 2.88
CA LYS A 73 19.55 -42.47 1.48
C LYS A 73 18.70 -41.46 0.72
N PHE A 74 17.73 -40.86 1.38
CA PHE A 74 16.95 -39.77 0.80
C PHE A 74 17.53 -38.40 1.17
N ASN A 75 17.88 -37.62 0.16
CA ASN A 75 18.27 -36.24 0.32
C ASN A 75 17.03 -35.34 0.17
N LYS A 76 16.80 -34.48 1.14
CA LYS A 76 15.77 -33.45 1.00
C LYS A 76 16.22 -32.48 -0.11
N VAL A 77 15.36 -32.28 -1.10
CA VAL A 77 15.56 -31.23 -2.08
C VAL A 77 15.17 -29.91 -1.40
N GLU A 78 16.13 -29.10 -1.06
CA GLU A 78 15.85 -27.72 -0.74
C GLU A 78 15.49 -27.05 -2.08
N GLU A 79 14.28 -26.49 -2.15
CA GLU A 79 14.01 -25.55 -3.22
C GLU A 79 15.02 -24.42 -3.05
N THR A 80 16.06 -24.45 -3.86
CA THR A 80 16.99 -23.31 -3.94
C THR A 80 16.12 -22.14 -4.34
N ALA A 81 15.94 -21.21 -3.40
CA ALA A 81 15.26 -19.97 -3.68
C ALA A 81 15.87 -19.39 -4.95
N ILE A 82 15.04 -19.16 -5.96
CA ILE A 82 15.51 -18.53 -7.20
C ILE A 82 16.11 -17.19 -6.77
N THR A 83 17.43 -17.06 -6.93
CA THR A 83 18.09 -15.79 -6.70
C THR A 83 18.08 -15.02 -8.01
N TRP A 84 17.40 -13.90 -8.01
CA TRP A 84 17.41 -12.99 -9.14
C TRP A 84 18.77 -12.27 -9.19
N ALA A 85 19.20 -11.88 -10.39
CA ALA A 85 20.46 -11.16 -10.60
C ALA A 85 20.50 -9.81 -9.86
N ASP A 86 19.33 -9.24 -9.60
CA ASP A 86 19.17 -8.04 -8.80
C ASP A 86 17.91 -8.15 -7.94
N GLU A 87 17.97 -7.70 -6.69
CA GLU A 87 16.84 -7.63 -5.78
C GLU A 87 16.27 -6.22 -5.76
N HIS A 88 15.05 -6.08 -6.28
CA HIS A 88 14.30 -4.85 -6.15
C HIS A 88 13.78 -4.74 -4.70
N LYS A 89 14.37 -3.86 -3.91
CA LYS A 89 14.00 -3.65 -2.50
C LYS A 89 13.41 -2.26 -2.30
N VAL A 90 12.33 -2.18 -1.53
CA VAL A 90 11.84 -0.89 -1.05
C VAL A 90 12.88 -0.29 -0.11
N GLY A 91 13.23 0.99 -0.36
CA GLY A 91 14.21 1.72 0.45
C GLY A 91 15.67 1.52 0.02
N VAL A 92 15.92 1.14 -1.22
CA VAL A 92 17.30 1.02 -1.77
C VAL A 92 18.11 2.29 -1.60
N ALA A 93 17.47 3.47 -1.57
CA ALA A 93 18.14 4.76 -1.42
C ALA A 93 18.48 5.12 0.05
N GLU A 94 18.09 4.28 1.02
CA GLU A 94 18.40 4.55 2.43
C GLU A 94 19.91 4.54 2.70
N GLY A 95 20.43 5.65 3.23
CA GLY A 95 21.85 5.79 3.56
C GLY A 95 22.77 6.08 2.37
N LEU A 96 22.23 6.33 1.19
CA LEU A 96 23.00 6.78 0.04
C LEU A 96 23.37 8.27 0.13
N ASP A 97 24.06 8.75 -0.89
CA ASP A 97 24.47 10.16 -1.01
C ASP A 97 23.27 11.12 -0.89
N GLU A 98 23.43 12.19 -0.09
CA GLU A 98 22.35 13.11 0.24
C GLU A 98 21.84 13.89 -0.99
N GLU A 99 22.69 14.20 -1.98
CA GLU A 99 22.27 14.89 -3.19
C GLU A 99 21.41 13.97 -4.05
N VAL A 100 21.77 12.69 -4.15
CA VAL A 100 20.97 11.68 -4.87
C VAL A 100 19.62 11.50 -4.21
N VAL A 101 19.58 11.34 -2.88
CA VAL A 101 18.31 11.15 -2.14
C VAL A 101 17.44 12.40 -2.22
N ALA A 102 18.02 13.60 -2.14
CA ALA A 102 17.29 14.86 -2.34
C ALA A 102 16.67 14.96 -3.73
N GLY A 103 17.44 14.59 -4.77
CA GLY A 103 16.96 14.54 -6.15
C GLY A 103 15.80 13.55 -6.34
N LEU A 104 15.88 12.36 -5.72
CA LEU A 104 14.78 11.39 -5.75
C LEU A 104 13.50 11.94 -5.10
N ARG A 105 13.62 12.65 -3.97
CA ARG A 105 12.45 13.28 -3.30
C ARG A 105 11.86 14.41 -4.13
N GLU A 106 12.70 15.23 -4.75
CA GLU A 106 12.24 16.31 -5.64
C GLU A 106 11.45 15.76 -6.81
N ASN A 107 11.99 14.75 -7.49
CA ASN A 107 11.30 14.07 -8.59
C ASN A 107 10.00 13.41 -8.10
N PHE A 108 10.00 12.65 -7.00
CA PHE A 108 8.79 12.08 -6.42
C PHE A 108 7.68 13.14 -6.24
N ASN A 109 8.02 14.30 -5.67
CA ASN A 109 7.05 15.39 -5.46
C ASN A 109 6.58 16.01 -6.78
N GLY A 110 7.48 16.14 -7.75
CA GLY A 110 7.18 16.61 -9.10
C GLY A 110 6.15 15.71 -9.78
N GLU A 111 6.44 14.42 -9.88
CA GLU A 111 5.56 13.44 -10.50
C GLU A 111 4.17 13.39 -9.83
N CYS A 112 4.13 13.36 -8.48
CA CYS A 112 2.86 13.43 -7.76
C CYS A 112 2.03 14.67 -8.11
N SER A 113 2.69 15.82 -8.31
CA SER A 113 2.04 17.07 -8.70
C SER A 113 1.54 17.00 -10.14
N GLU A 114 2.31 16.41 -11.05
CA GLU A 114 1.95 16.28 -12.46
C GLU A 114 0.76 15.37 -12.67
N VAL A 115 0.64 14.26 -11.94
CA VAL A 115 -0.58 13.42 -11.90
C VAL A 115 -1.82 14.28 -11.66
N CYS A 116 -1.79 15.11 -10.62
CA CYS A 116 -2.94 15.93 -10.26
C CYS A 116 -3.22 17.01 -11.30
N MET A 117 -2.17 17.67 -11.84
CA MET A 117 -2.29 18.70 -12.86
C MET A 117 -2.88 18.14 -14.15
N TYR A 118 -2.36 17.03 -14.66
CA TYR A 118 -2.82 16.43 -15.91
C TYR A 118 -4.26 15.94 -15.82
N LEU A 119 -4.66 15.32 -14.72
CA LEU A 119 -6.07 14.95 -14.50
C LEU A 119 -6.99 16.19 -14.45
N ALA A 120 -6.55 17.30 -13.85
CA ALA A 120 -7.32 18.52 -13.84
C ALA A 120 -7.40 19.18 -15.24
N MET A 121 -6.29 19.18 -15.99
CA MET A 121 -6.23 19.68 -17.37
C MET A 121 -7.08 18.84 -18.31
N ALA A 122 -7.13 17.51 -18.12
CA ALA A 122 -8.01 16.63 -18.90
C ALA A 122 -9.48 17.03 -18.75
N ARG A 123 -9.92 17.32 -17.50
CA ARG A 123 -11.29 17.79 -17.24
C ARG A 123 -11.59 19.13 -17.90
N VAL A 124 -10.62 20.04 -18.00
CA VAL A 124 -10.75 21.31 -18.72
C VAL A 124 -10.90 21.03 -20.21
N ALA A 125 -10.02 20.22 -20.78
CA ALA A 125 -10.06 19.88 -22.21
C ALA A 125 -11.40 19.23 -22.63
N TYR A 126 -11.94 18.33 -21.82
CA TYR A 126 -13.26 17.74 -22.09
C TYR A 126 -14.39 18.78 -22.06
N ARG A 127 -14.38 19.70 -21.09
CA ARG A 127 -15.40 20.77 -21.04
C ARG A 127 -15.30 21.73 -22.23
N GLU A 128 -14.10 21.93 -22.75
CA GLU A 128 -13.88 22.78 -23.94
C GLU A 128 -14.12 22.07 -25.28
N GLY A 129 -14.38 20.74 -25.25
CA GLY A 129 -14.66 19.95 -26.44
C GLY A 129 -13.42 19.41 -27.16
N TYR A 130 -12.30 19.25 -26.43
CA TYR A 130 -11.04 18.69 -26.95
C TYR A 130 -10.78 17.27 -26.39
N PRO A 131 -11.57 16.25 -26.76
CA PRO A 131 -11.47 14.92 -26.13
C PRO A 131 -10.13 14.23 -26.37
N GLU A 132 -9.48 14.42 -27.51
CA GLU A 132 -8.16 13.84 -27.78
C GLU A 132 -7.09 14.41 -26.84
N VAL A 133 -7.16 15.71 -26.54
CA VAL A 133 -6.26 16.37 -25.58
C VAL A 133 -6.53 15.85 -24.16
N GLY A 134 -7.80 15.71 -23.80
CA GLY A 134 -8.19 15.15 -22.51
C GLY A 134 -7.66 13.72 -22.30
N MET A 135 -7.85 12.84 -23.28
CA MET A 135 -7.33 11.47 -23.25
C MET A 135 -5.79 11.42 -23.16
N TYR A 136 -5.09 12.32 -23.83
CA TYR A 136 -3.64 12.39 -23.75
C TYR A 136 -3.17 12.79 -22.36
N TYR A 137 -3.81 13.80 -21.75
CA TYR A 137 -3.50 14.19 -20.36
C TYR A 137 -3.78 13.04 -19.38
N GLU A 138 -4.88 12.31 -19.51
CA GLU A 138 -5.15 11.16 -18.65
C GLU A 138 -4.08 10.08 -18.79
N LYS A 139 -3.67 9.78 -20.04
CA LYS A 139 -2.59 8.82 -20.31
C LYS A 139 -1.29 9.26 -19.64
N ALA A 140 -0.88 10.53 -19.82
CA ALA A 140 0.32 11.08 -19.20
C ALA A 140 0.23 10.99 -17.68
N ALA A 141 -0.91 11.34 -17.06
CA ALA A 141 -1.10 11.23 -15.62
C ALA A 141 -0.87 9.81 -15.08
N TYR A 142 -1.25 8.76 -15.82
CA TYR A 142 -0.94 7.38 -15.43
C TYR A 142 0.55 7.05 -15.55
N GLU A 143 1.23 7.57 -16.54
CA GLU A 143 2.68 7.39 -16.72
C GLU A 143 3.44 8.07 -15.56
N GLU A 144 3.06 9.29 -15.17
CA GLU A 144 3.64 9.99 -14.02
C GLU A 144 3.33 9.30 -12.68
N ALA A 145 2.15 8.68 -12.56
CA ALA A 145 1.84 7.88 -11.36
C ALA A 145 2.77 6.67 -11.21
N GLU A 146 3.14 6.02 -12.32
CA GLU A 146 4.11 4.93 -12.34
C GLU A 146 5.53 5.41 -12.00
N HIS A 147 5.93 6.60 -12.48
CA HIS A 147 7.20 7.22 -12.11
C HIS A 147 7.23 7.55 -10.61
N ALA A 148 6.20 8.21 -10.09
CA ALA A 148 6.07 8.51 -8.66
C ALA A 148 6.14 7.23 -7.81
N ALA A 149 5.46 6.15 -8.21
CA ALA A 149 5.50 4.88 -7.50
C ALA A 149 6.92 4.30 -7.44
N LYS A 150 7.69 4.36 -8.54
CA LYS A 150 9.09 3.90 -8.56
C LYS A 150 9.98 4.73 -7.64
N PHE A 151 9.85 6.05 -7.65
CA PHE A 151 10.57 6.92 -6.71
C PHE A 151 10.20 6.63 -5.25
N ALA A 152 8.91 6.38 -4.97
CA ALA A 152 8.43 5.99 -3.64
C ALA A 152 9.08 4.67 -3.16
N GLU A 153 9.20 3.67 -4.04
CA GLU A 153 9.87 2.40 -3.74
C GLU A 153 11.37 2.58 -3.50
N LEU A 154 12.06 3.36 -4.34
CA LEU A 154 13.49 3.64 -4.16
C LEU A 154 13.75 4.32 -2.81
N LEU A 155 12.95 5.30 -2.43
CA LEU A 155 13.07 6.05 -1.18
C LEU A 155 12.66 5.24 0.05
N GLY A 156 11.62 4.42 -0.02
CA GLY A 156 11.08 3.69 1.13
C GLY A 156 10.47 4.56 2.23
N GLU A 157 10.19 5.84 1.95
CA GLU A 157 9.71 6.82 2.93
C GLU A 157 8.19 6.80 3.12
N VAL A 158 7.44 6.59 2.04
CA VAL A 158 5.97 6.58 2.03
C VAL A 158 5.39 5.18 1.88
N VAL A 159 6.22 4.20 1.56
CA VAL A 159 5.87 2.78 1.44
C VAL A 159 6.90 1.93 2.17
N THR A 160 6.47 0.80 2.73
CA THR A 160 7.36 -0.16 3.41
C THR A 160 7.26 -1.54 2.74
N PRO A 161 8.24 -2.43 2.92
CA PRO A 161 8.17 -3.79 2.39
C PRO A 161 7.13 -4.68 3.10
N SER A 162 6.32 -4.13 4.00
CA SER A 162 5.31 -4.85 4.76
C SER A 162 3.89 -4.37 4.43
N THR A 163 3.10 -5.22 3.76
CA THR A 163 1.68 -4.95 3.49
C THR A 163 0.90 -4.63 4.76
N LYS A 164 1.17 -5.36 5.86
CA LYS A 164 0.54 -5.08 7.15
C LYS A 164 0.81 -3.66 7.62
N LYS A 165 2.08 -3.26 7.64
CA LYS A 165 2.49 -1.92 8.07
C LYS A 165 1.93 -0.82 7.16
N ASN A 166 1.93 -1.06 5.85
CA ASN A 166 1.35 -0.12 4.89
C ASN A 166 -0.16 0.08 5.14
N LEU A 167 -0.92 -0.99 5.42
CA LEU A 167 -2.34 -0.90 5.78
C LEU A 167 -2.54 -0.15 7.11
N GLU A 168 -1.71 -0.40 8.13
CA GLU A 168 -1.74 0.30 9.42
C GLU A 168 -1.51 1.81 9.25
N MET A 169 -0.50 2.18 8.46
CA MET A 169 -0.19 3.57 8.17
C MET A 169 -1.33 4.25 7.40
N ARG A 170 -1.88 3.57 6.39
CA ARG A 170 -2.89 4.18 5.53
C ARG A 170 -4.21 4.41 6.26
N TYR A 171 -4.76 3.40 6.97
CA TYR A 171 -6.04 3.64 7.66
C TYR A 171 -5.97 4.76 8.70
N MET A 172 -4.83 4.94 9.37
CA MET A 172 -4.62 6.06 10.30
C MET A 172 -4.55 7.40 9.57
N ALA A 173 -3.86 7.46 8.43
CA ALA A 173 -3.75 8.66 7.62
C ALA A 173 -5.10 9.08 7.03
N GLU A 174 -5.91 8.12 6.56
CA GLU A 174 -7.25 8.39 6.04
C GLU A 174 -8.19 8.98 7.13
N ASN A 175 -8.06 8.49 8.37
CA ASN A 175 -8.82 9.07 9.48
C ASN A 175 -8.47 10.55 9.69
N GLY A 176 -7.18 10.89 9.72
CA GLY A 176 -6.73 12.28 9.86
C GLY A 176 -7.14 13.14 8.66
N ALA A 177 -7.06 12.59 7.44
CA ALA A 177 -7.50 13.28 6.22
C ALA A 177 -9.01 13.57 6.23
N CYS A 178 -9.82 12.61 6.69
CA CYS A 178 -11.26 12.78 6.86
C CYS A 178 -11.57 13.92 7.84
N GLU A 179 -10.96 13.92 9.03
CA GLU A 179 -11.14 14.97 10.03
C GLU A 179 -10.75 16.36 9.49
N GLY A 180 -9.59 16.44 8.82
CA GLY A 180 -9.10 17.70 8.23
C GLY A 180 -10.04 18.25 7.16
N LYS A 181 -10.53 17.38 6.25
CA LYS A 181 -11.49 17.77 5.21
C LYS A 181 -12.84 18.18 5.79
N LEU A 182 -13.36 17.48 6.81
CA LEU A 182 -14.59 17.88 7.47
C LEU A 182 -14.49 19.26 8.13
N LYS A 183 -13.35 19.56 8.77
CA LYS A 183 -13.07 20.87 9.36
C LYS A 183 -13.03 21.96 8.29
N LEU A 184 -12.37 21.70 7.17
CA LEU A 184 -12.30 22.64 6.03
C LEU A 184 -13.67 22.87 5.40
N ALA A 185 -14.43 21.79 5.15
CA ALA A 185 -15.77 21.88 4.59
C ALA A 185 -16.70 22.72 5.49
N LYS A 186 -16.68 22.49 6.81
CA LYS A 186 -17.43 23.28 7.77
C LYS A 186 -17.07 24.77 7.68
N ARG A 187 -15.78 25.10 7.63
CA ARG A 187 -15.33 26.47 7.50
C ARG A 187 -15.78 27.12 6.18
N ALA A 188 -15.71 26.39 5.08
CA ALA A 188 -16.22 26.86 3.79
C ALA A 188 -17.70 27.17 3.84
N LYS A 189 -18.50 26.32 4.50
CA LYS A 189 -19.94 26.56 4.68
C LYS A 189 -20.23 27.82 5.49
N GLU A 190 -19.51 28.04 6.60
CA GLU A 190 -19.63 29.23 7.44
C GLU A 190 -19.37 30.54 6.65
N LEU A 191 -18.52 30.45 5.63
CA LEU A 191 -18.15 31.57 4.75
C LEU A 191 -19.04 31.70 3.51
N GLY A 192 -20.00 30.81 3.30
CA GLY A 192 -20.88 30.80 2.12
C GLY A 192 -20.23 30.27 0.86
N TYR A 193 -19.14 29.49 0.96
CA TYR A 193 -18.43 28.88 -0.18
C TYR A 193 -19.00 27.50 -0.49
N ASP A 194 -20.26 27.44 -0.92
CA ASP A 194 -21.00 26.17 -1.07
C ASP A 194 -20.32 25.17 -2.00
N ALA A 195 -19.81 25.62 -3.15
CA ALA A 195 -19.10 24.73 -4.09
C ALA A 195 -17.85 24.09 -3.48
N ILE A 196 -17.12 24.81 -2.64
CA ILE A 196 -15.95 24.30 -1.92
C ILE A 196 -16.40 23.33 -0.82
N HIS A 197 -17.43 23.73 -0.05
CA HIS A 197 -18.03 22.88 0.98
C HIS A 197 -18.42 21.52 0.41
N ASP A 198 -19.24 21.51 -0.64
CA ASP A 198 -19.81 20.29 -1.22
C ASP A 198 -18.69 19.37 -1.73
N THR A 199 -17.74 19.93 -2.46
CA THR A 199 -16.59 19.17 -2.99
C THR A 199 -15.75 18.54 -1.87
N VAL A 200 -15.38 19.32 -0.86
CA VAL A 200 -14.49 18.84 0.20
C VAL A 200 -15.22 17.90 1.15
N HIS A 201 -16.53 18.12 1.37
CA HIS A 201 -17.37 17.25 2.19
C HIS A 201 -17.52 15.85 1.56
N GLU A 202 -17.72 15.76 0.24
CA GLU A 202 -17.74 14.46 -0.46
C GLU A 202 -16.38 13.77 -0.38
N MET A 203 -15.27 14.48 -0.57
CA MET A 203 -13.94 13.92 -0.37
C MET A 203 -13.73 13.38 1.04
N ALA A 204 -14.25 14.05 2.08
CA ALA A 204 -14.17 13.55 3.45
C ALA A 204 -14.90 12.20 3.64
N LYS A 205 -16.00 11.98 2.94
CA LYS A 205 -16.71 10.68 2.92
C LYS A 205 -15.89 9.61 2.22
N ASP A 206 -15.17 9.98 1.15
CA ASP A 206 -14.27 9.07 0.47
C ASP A 206 -13.13 8.62 1.38
N GLU A 207 -12.50 9.54 2.13
CA GLU A 207 -11.44 9.19 3.09
C GLU A 207 -11.96 8.24 4.18
N ALA A 208 -13.18 8.46 4.69
CA ALA A 208 -13.80 7.56 5.65
C ALA A 208 -14.01 6.16 5.04
N ARG A 209 -14.44 6.07 3.78
CA ARG A 209 -14.60 4.80 3.06
C ARG A 209 -13.26 4.09 2.83
N HIS A 210 -12.21 4.83 2.43
CA HIS A 210 -10.86 4.30 2.26
C HIS A 210 -10.33 3.77 3.59
N GLY A 211 -10.43 4.53 4.67
CA GLY A 211 -9.99 4.12 6.00
C GLY A 211 -10.70 2.86 6.49
N CYS A 212 -12.02 2.77 6.33
CA CYS A 212 -12.77 1.56 6.63
C CYS A 212 -12.32 0.36 5.78
N GLY A 213 -12.05 0.58 4.50
CA GLY A 213 -11.56 -0.45 3.59
C GLY A 213 -10.18 -0.99 4.01
N PHE A 214 -9.21 -0.12 4.26
CA PHE A 214 -7.88 -0.51 4.74
C PHE A 214 -7.93 -1.22 6.09
N LYS A 215 -8.74 -0.73 7.04
CA LYS A 215 -8.94 -1.37 8.33
C LYS A 215 -9.57 -2.76 8.19
N GLY A 216 -10.58 -2.90 7.34
CA GLY A 216 -11.22 -4.19 7.07
C GLY A 216 -10.25 -5.22 6.48
N LEU A 217 -9.36 -4.79 5.56
CA LEU A 217 -8.31 -5.64 5.01
C LEU A 217 -7.26 -6.02 6.07
N LEU A 218 -6.85 -5.06 6.89
CA LEU A 218 -5.91 -5.29 7.99
C LEU A 218 -6.46 -6.35 8.96
N ASP A 219 -7.71 -6.21 9.38
CA ASP A 219 -8.36 -7.15 10.29
C ASP A 219 -8.52 -8.53 9.66
N ARG A 220 -8.92 -8.59 8.39
CA ARG A 220 -9.13 -9.85 7.67
C ARG A 220 -7.86 -10.68 7.54
N TYR A 221 -6.74 -10.04 7.22
CA TYR A 221 -5.52 -10.78 6.89
C TYR A 221 -4.50 -10.84 8.03
N PHE A 222 -4.56 -9.93 9.00
CA PHE A 222 -3.49 -9.75 9.98
C PHE A 222 -3.93 -9.72 11.46
N ALA A 223 -5.24 -9.73 11.79
CA ALA A 223 -5.70 -9.63 13.18
C ALA A 223 -5.31 -10.82 14.08
N ASN A 224 -5.00 -11.99 13.51
CA ASN A 224 -4.72 -13.23 14.23
C ASN A 224 -3.37 -13.86 13.87
N LYS A 225 -2.39 -13.06 13.46
CA LYS A 225 -1.04 -13.55 13.14
C LYS A 225 0.02 -12.87 13.97
#